data_2501224ccdfcac3fcb5865671598bde5
#
_entry.id   2501224ccdfcac3fcb5865671598bde5
#
_cell.length_a   1.000
_cell.length_b   1.000
_cell.length_c   1.000
_cell.angle_alpha   90.00
_cell.angle_beta   90.00
_cell.angle_gamma   90.00
#
_symmetry.space_group_name_H-M   'P 1'
#
loop_
_entity.id
_entity.type
_entity.pdbx_description
1 polymer ?
#
loop_
_entity_poly.entity_id
_entity_poly.type
_entity_poly.pdbx_seq_one_letter_code
_entity_poly.pdbx_strand_id
1 'polypeptide(L)'
;MAEADLDAIIRQLAKQQTKALTAAVKKRRAALQARAAKAKDAAGKAQAKALATVAYELGLAAAKRLQMAADNAADSYARAMRKAAEDAAAAAKPKDKPVKEAAQDATGKTAAKTPPAKKPAKAKKKAKSKA
;
A
#
# COMPACT_ATOMS: atom_id res chain seq x y z
N MET A 1 -2.06 -24.27 9.51
CA MET A 1 -2.41 -23.67 10.83
C MET A 1 -1.63 -22.39 11.15
N ALA A 2 -0.44 -22.19 10.60
CA ALA A 2 0.36 -20.99 10.89
C ALA A 2 0.00 -19.71 10.09
N GLU A 3 -0.84 -19.81 9.10
CA GLU A 3 -1.12 -18.70 8.17
C GLU A 3 -2.25 -17.78 8.62
N ALA A 4 -3.12 -18.24 9.52
CA ALA A 4 -4.26 -17.45 9.98
C ALA A 4 -3.87 -16.28 10.89
N ASP A 5 -2.66 -16.29 11.43
CA ASP A 5 -2.22 -15.30 12.43
C ASP A 5 -1.28 -14.23 11.88
N LEU A 6 -0.97 -14.25 10.58
CA LEU A 6 -0.01 -13.30 10.01
C LEU A 6 -0.53 -11.87 10.04
N ASP A 7 -1.81 -11.66 9.80
CA ASP A 7 -2.44 -10.34 9.94
C ASP A 7 -2.39 -9.84 11.39
N ALA A 8 -2.62 -10.73 12.36
CA ALA A 8 -2.49 -10.43 13.77
C ALA A 8 -1.04 -10.08 14.16
N ILE A 9 -0.06 -10.83 13.64
CA ILE A 9 1.36 -10.57 13.85
C ILE A 9 1.76 -9.20 13.26
N ILE A 10 1.33 -8.90 12.05
CA ILE A 10 1.59 -7.60 11.39
C ILE A 10 1.05 -6.45 12.26
N ARG A 11 -0.18 -6.55 12.74
CA ARG A 11 -0.81 -5.53 13.59
C ARG A 11 -0.09 -5.40 14.94
N GLN A 12 0.28 -6.51 15.56
CA GLN A 12 0.98 -6.51 16.84
C GLN A 12 2.38 -5.92 16.73
N LEU A 13 3.13 -6.30 15.70
CA LEU A 13 4.45 -5.75 15.41
C LEU A 13 4.38 -4.24 15.17
N ALA A 14 3.40 -3.79 14.40
CA ALA A 14 3.17 -2.37 14.14
C ALA A 14 2.86 -1.61 15.43
N LYS A 15 2.04 -2.15 16.33
CA LYS A 15 1.76 -1.55 17.63
C LYS A 15 3.03 -1.41 18.48
N GLN A 16 3.86 -2.44 18.51
CA GLN A 16 5.14 -2.41 19.24
C GLN A 16 6.07 -1.35 18.66
N GLN A 17 6.22 -1.30 17.35
CA GLN A 17 7.07 -0.31 16.69
C GLN A 17 6.53 1.10 16.82
N THR A 18 5.23 1.31 16.71
CA THR A 18 4.58 2.60 16.92
C THR A 18 4.81 3.10 18.35
N LYS A 19 4.70 2.20 19.33
CA LYS A 19 4.98 2.52 20.74
C LYS A 19 6.44 2.92 20.95
N ALA A 20 7.38 2.15 20.40
CA ALA A 20 8.81 2.45 20.48
C ALA A 20 9.14 3.78 19.78
N LEU A 21 8.58 4.04 18.59
CA LEU A 21 8.77 5.27 17.84
C LEU A 21 8.21 6.48 18.62
N THR A 22 7.02 6.37 19.19
CA THR A 22 6.42 7.42 20.00
C THR A 22 7.26 7.73 21.25
N ALA A 23 7.81 6.71 21.91
CA ALA A 23 8.71 6.89 23.03
C ALA A 23 10.02 7.59 22.61
N ALA A 24 10.60 7.21 21.47
CA ALA A 24 11.79 7.86 20.92
C ALA A 24 11.54 9.33 20.55
N VAL A 25 10.37 9.62 19.98
CA VAL A 25 9.95 10.99 19.63
C VAL A 25 9.81 11.86 20.88
N LYS A 26 9.18 11.35 21.94
CA LYS A 26 9.06 12.05 23.23
C LYS A 26 10.43 12.31 23.85
N LYS A 27 11.33 11.33 23.81
CA LYS A 27 12.71 11.47 24.29
C LYS A 27 13.48 12.55 23.52
N ARG A 28 13.35 12.57 22.19
CA ARG A 28 13.97 13.58 21.33
C ARG A 28 13.42 14.99 21.61
N ARG A 29 12.10 15.11 21.78
CA ARG A 29 11.48 16.37 22.20
C ARG A 29 12.04 16.88 23.52
N ALA A 30 12.14 16.02 24.53
CA ALA A 30 12.67 16.36 25.83
C ALA A 30 14.15 16.81 25.74
N ALA A 31 14.97 16.13 24.94
CA ALA A 31 16.36 16.51 24.69
C ALA A 31 16.48 17.88 24.02
N LEU A 32 15.64 18.19 23.03
CA LEU A 32 15.61 19.50 22.37
C LEU A 32 15.12 20.61 23.31
N GLN A 33 14.12 20.32 24.15
CA GLN A 33 13.66 21.24 25.19
C GLN A 33 14.75 21.53 26.24
N ALA A 34 15.49 20.52 26.67
CA ALA A 34 16.63 20.67 27.56
C ALA A 34 17.74 21.54 26.92
N ARG A 35 17.97 21.34 25.60
CA ARG A 35 18.90 22.19 24.83
C ARG A 35 18.42 23.63 24.77
N ALA A 36 17.13 23.85 24.58
CA ALA A 36 16.53 25.17 24.60
C ALA A 36 16.72 25.90 25.96
N ALA A 37 16.57 25.13 27.06
CA ALA A 37 16.80 25.66 28.40
C ALA A 37 18.25 26.08 28.65
N LYS A 38 19.22 25.42 28.02
CA LYS A 38 20.66 25.72 28.12
C LYS A 38 21.14 26.80 27.16
N ALA A 39 20.35 27.19 26.17
CA ALA A 39 20.72 28.23 25.21
C ALA A 39 20.83 29.57 25.89
N LYS A 40 21.91 30.31 25.63
CA LYS A 40 22.20 31.61 26.25
C LYS A 40 21.49 32.77 25.57
N ASP A 41 21.21 32.63 24.28
CA ASP A 41 20.57 33.68 23.48
C ASP A 41 19.09 33.38 23.22
N ALA A 42 18.28 34.39 23.06
CA ALA A 42 16.86 34.28 22.84
C ALA A 42 16.52 33.61 21.49
N ALA A 43 17.32 33.90 20.46
CA ALA A 43 17.14 33.31 19.13
C ALA A 43 17.41 31.79 19.13
N GLY A 44 18.50 31.35 19.77
CA GLY A 44 18.81 29.90 19.91
C GLY A 44 17.76 29.15 20.72
N LYS A 45 17.24 29.79 21.77
CA LYS A 45 16.15 29.24 22.59
C LYS A 45 14.86 29.08 21.78
N ALA A 46 14.47 30.08 21.01
CA ALA A 46 13.28 30.01 20.15
C ALA A 46 13.44 28.96 19.07
N GLN A 47 14.60 28.89 18.42
CA GLN A 47 14.89 27.87 17.39
C GLN A 47 14.84 26.45 17.96
N ALA A 48 15.44 26.22 19.12
CA ALA A 48 15.42 24.90 19.76
C ALA A 48 13.99 24.47 20.16
N LYS A 49 13.16 25.37 20.64
CA LYS A 49 11.75 25.13 20.93
C LYS A 49 10.96 24.80 19.66
N ALA A 50 11.16 25.56 18.59
CA ALA A 50 10.51 25.31 17.31
C ALA A 50 10.89 23.93 16.74
N LEU A 51 12.17 23.57 16.78
CA LEU A 51 12.65 22.25 16.39
C LEU A 51 12.03 21.13 17.24
N ALA A 52 11.87 21.34 18.55
CA ALA A 52 11.24 20.35 19.44
C ALA A 52 9.78 20.12 19.06
N THR A 53 9.03 21.14 18.73
CA THR A 53 7.63 21.06 18.30
C THR A 53 7.52 20.36 16.95
N VAL A 54 8.28 20.80 15.96
CA VAL A 54 8.26 20.19 14.61
C VAL A 54 8.69 18.72 14.66
N ALA A 55 9.76 18.40 15.38
CA ALA A 55 10.22 17.01 15.53
C ALA A 55 9.16 16.11 16.19
N TYR A 56 8.44 16.65 17.16
CA TYR A 56 7.36 15.92 17.82
C TYR A 56 6.18 15.66 16.88
N GLU A 57 5.71 16.68 16.18
CA GLU A 57 4.59 16.57 15.23
C GLU A 57 4.90 15.62 14.06
N LEU A 58 6.09 15.75 13.46
CA LEU A 58 6.54 14.86 12.39
C LEU A 58 6.68 13.41 12.87
N GLY A 59 7.20 13.23 14.09
CA GLY A 59 7.34 11.91 14.68
C GLY A 59 6.00 11.24 14.95
N LEU A 60 5.02 11.96 15.48
CA LEU A 60 3.65 11.44 15.67
C LEU A 60 2.96 11.14 14.34
N ALA A 61 3.14 12.01 13.34
CA ALA A 61 2.61 11.76 12.00
C ALA A 61 3.23 10.51 11.36
N ALA A 62 4.53 10.28 11.53
CA ALA A 62 5.21 9.08 11.07
C ALA A 62 4.69 7.81 11.77
N ALA A 63 4.50 7.86 13.08
CA ALA A 63 3.93 6.75 13.85
C ALA A 63 2.50 6.40 13.37
N LYS A 64 1.68 7.41 13.11
CA LYS A 64 0.33 7.22 12.58
C LYS A 64 0.33 6.61 11.18
N ARG A 65 1.23 7.07 10.29
CA ARG A 65 1.38 6.49 8.94
C ARG A 65 1.82 5.03 9.01
N LEU A 66 2.74 4.70 9.90
CA LEU A 66 3.19 3.32 10.10
C LEU A 66 2.03 2.41 10.53
N GLN A 67 1.21 2.85 11.47
CA GLN A 67 0.04 2.12 11.92
C GLN A 67 -0.97 1.91 10.77
N MET A 68 -1.27 2.96 10.03
CA MET A 68 -2.19 2.87 8.88
C MET A 68 -1.66 1.95 7.78
N ALA A 69 -0.37 2.02 7.49
CA ALA A 69 0.26 1.14 6.50
C ALA A 69 0.20 -0.33 6.92
N ALA A 70 0.44 -0.62 8.19
CA ALA A 70 0.35 -1.97 8.74
C ALA A 70 -1.08 -2.50 8.73
N ASP A 71 -2.05 -1.69 9.10
CA ASP A 71 -3.47 -2.06 9.05
C ASP A 71 -3.92 -2.37 7.61
N ASN A 72 -3.52 -1.54 6.65
CA ASN A 72 -3.80 -1.78 5.23
C ASN A 72 -3.12 -3.05 4.71
N ALA A 73 -1.88 -3.32 5.11
CA ALA A 73 -1.17 -4.55 4.75
C ALA A 73 -1.84 -5.79 5.32
N ALA A 74 -2.23 -5.76 6.59
CA ALA A 74 -2.93 -6.85 7.26
C ALA A 74 -4.30 -7.14 6.60
N ASP A 75 -5.07 -6.10 6.29
CA ASP A 75 -6.36 -6.23 5.62
C ASP A 75 -6.21 -6.77 4.18
N SER A 76 -5.19 -6.33 3.47
CA SER A 76 -4.88 -6.82 2.12
C SER A 76 -4.50 -8.29 2.14
N TYR A 77 -3.68 -8.71 3.10
CA TYR A 77 -3.31 -10.10 3.30
C TYR A 77 -4.53 -10.97 3.64
N ALA A 78 -5.36 -10.54 4.58
CA ALA A 78 -6.57 -11.26 4.98
C ALA A 78 -7.54 -11.45 3.80
N ARG A 79 -7.70 -10.44 2.93
CA ARG A 79 -8.51 -10.55 1.71
C ARG A 79 -7.91 -11.52 0.71
N ALA A 80 -6.60 -11.50 0.51
CA ALA A 80 -5.90 -12.41 -0.40
C ALA A 80 -6.05 -13.87 0.06
N MET A 81 -5.93 -14.13 1.36
CA MET A 81 -6.09 -15.46 1.93
C MET A 81 -7.52 -15.99 1.80
N ARG A 82 -8.53 -15.15 2.04
CA ARG A 82 -9.94 -15.54 1.81
C ARG A 82 -10.19 -15.90 0.36
N LYS A 83 -9.72 -15.07 -0.56
CA LYS A 83 -9.86 -15.34 -1.99
C LYS A 83 -9.16 -16.64 -2.40
N ALA A 84 -7.95 -16.89 -1.93
CA ALA A 84 -7.24 -18.13 -2.20
C ALA A 84 -7.98 -19.36 -1.65
N ALA A 85 -8.57 -19.25 -0.47
CA ALA A 85 -9.39 -20.32 0.11
C ALA A 85 -10.68 -20.57 -0.70
N GLU A 86 -11.34 -19.51 -1.16
CA GLU A 86 -12.52 -19.59 -2.02
C GLU A 86 -12.18 -20.23 -3.38
N ASP A 87 -11.08 -19.82 -4.00
CA ASP A 87 -10.60 -20.36 -5.27
C ASP A 87 -10.23 -21.85 -5.12
N ALA A 88 -9.57 -22.23 -4.03
CA ALA A 88 -9.25 -23.61 -3.72
C ALA A 88 -10.50 -24.46 -3.49
N ALA A 89 -11.49 -23.95 -2.75
CA ALA A 89 -12.76 -24.62 -2.53
C ALA A 89 -13.57 -24.77 -3.83
N ALA A 90 -13.53 -23.78 -4.70
CA ALA A 90 -14.17 -23.84 -6.02
C ALA A 90 -13.50 -24.88 -6.94
N ALA A 91 -12.17 -24.96 -6.89
CA ALA A 91 -11.40 -25.95 -7.64
C ALA A 91 -11.61 -27.39 -7.15
N ALA A 92 -11.88 -27.57 -5.85
CA ALA A 92 -12.13 -28.86 -5.23
C ALA A 92 -13.55 -29.41 -5.48
N LYS A 93 -14.50 -28.59 -5.95
CA LYS A 93 -15.82 -29.07 -6.35
C LYS A 93 -15.70 -29.93 -7.61
N PRO A 94 -16.17 -31.21 -7.60
CA PRO A 94 -16.16 -32.01 -8.78
C PRO A 94 -17.01 -31.31 -9.85
N LYS A 95 -16.41 -31.11 -11.01
CA LYS A 95 -17.16 -30.73 -12.20
C LYS A 95 -17.96 -31.92 -12.64
N ASP A 96 -19.15 -32.09 -12.12
CA ASP A 96 -20.16 -32.90 -12.76
C ASP A 96 -20.52 -32.23 -14.09
N LYS A 97 -19.72 -32.54 -15.09
CA LYS A 97 -20.14 -32.33 -16.47
C LYS A 97 -21.02 -33.50 -16.84
N PRO A 98 -22.27 -33.30 -17.17
CA PRO A 98 -22.99 -34.31 -17.94
C PRO A 98 -22.23 -34.44 -19.26
N VAL A 99 -21.67 -35.59 -19.47
CA VAL A 99 -21.17 -36.01 -20.78
C VAL A 99 -22.39 -36.05 -21.68
N LYS A 100 -22.69 -34.98 -22.35
CA LYS A 100 -23.50 -35.01 -23.54
C LYS A 100 -22.57 -35.46 -24.66
N GLU A 101 -22.65 -36.72 -24.96
CA GLU A 101 -22.26 -37.33 -26.18
C GLU A 101 -22.83 -36.47 -27.33
N ALA A 102 -21.98 -35.68 -27.95
CA ALA A 102 -22.32 -35.05 -29.21
C ALA A 102 -21.73 -35.91 -30.31
N ALA A 103 -22.60 -36.73 -30.89
CA ALA A 103 -22.37 -37.32 -32.18
C ALA A 103 -22.06 -36.21 -33.22
N GLN A 104 -20.99 -36.49 -33.95
CA GLN A 104 -20.61 -36.09 -35.29
C GLN A 104 -21.60 -35.17 -36.03
N ASP A 105 -21.12 -34.07 -36.50
CA ASP A 105 -21.06 -33.89 -37.95
C ASP A 105 -19.96 -32.94 -38.34
N ALA A 106 -19.07 -33.46 -39.15
CA ALA A 106 -18.09 -32.69 -39.87
C ALA A 106 -18.76 -32.11 -41.10
N THR A 107 -18.63 -30.89 -41.34
CA THR A 107 -18.28 -30.33 -42.67
C THR A 107 -18.25 -28.81 -42.64
N GLY A 108 -17.14 -28.28 -43.04
CA GLY A 108 -17.21 -27.23 -44.02
C GLY A 108 -16.87 -25.82 -43.57
N LYS A 109 -15.64 -25.47 -43.91
CA LYS A 109 -15.24 -24.20 -44.48
C LYS A 109 -14.93 -23.03 -43.54
N THR A 110 -13.66 -22.89 -43.35
CA THR A 110 -12.82 -21.72 -43.73
C THR A 110 -13.54 -20.41 -43.83
N ALA A 111 -13.18 -19.50 -42.96
CA ALA A 111 -12.86 -18.11 -43.34
C ALA A 111 -12.09 -17.43 -42.23
N ALA A 112 -10.83 -17.31 -42.48
CA ALA A 112 -9.98 -16.32 -41.83
C ALA A 112 -10.46 -14.92 -42.22
N LYS A 113 -10.72 -14.10 -41.21
CA LYS A 113 -10.73 -12.66 -41.40
C LYS A 113 -10.20 -11.97 -40.16
N THR A 114 -8.95 -11.65 -40.22
CA THR A 114 -8.23 -10.68 -39.40
C THR A 114 -8.83 -9.29 -39.60
N PRO A 115 -9.12 -8.55 -38.56
CA PRO A 115 -9.36 -7.11 -38.67
C PRO A 115 -8.06 -6.33 -38.59
N PRO A 116 -7.90 -5.27 -39.37
CA PRO A 116 -6.65 -4.53 -39.45
C PRO A 116 -6.47 -3.56 -38.30
N ALA A 117 -5.23 -3.46 -37.86
CA ALA A 117 -4.75 -2.45 -36.96
C ALA A 117 -4.98 -1.02 -37.48
N LYS A 118 -5.59 -0.17 -36.68
CA LYS A 118 -5.59 1.27 -36.88
C LYS A 118 -4.48 1.92 -36.05
N LYS A 119 -3.54 2.51 -36.75
CA LYS A 119 -2.44 3.35 -36.26
C LYS A 119 -2.99 4.64 -35.61
N PRO A 120 -2.31 5.16 -34.57
CA PRO A 120 -2.64 6.47 -34.03
C PRO A 120 -2.05 7.60 -34.87
N ALA A 121 -2.83 8.61 -35.10
CA ALA A 121 -2.44 9.81 -35.82
C ALA A 121 -1.72 10.80 -34.92
N LYS A 122 -0.67 11.35 -35.49
CA LYS A 122 0.27 12.37 -35.05
C LYS A 122 -0.35 13.59 -34.37
N ALA A 123 0.26 13.95 -33.25
CA ALA A 123 0.20 15.27 -32.67
C ALA A 123 0.93 16.30 -33.54
N LYS A 124 0.29 17.40 -33.86
CA LYS A 124 0.93 18.59 -34.43
C LYS A 124 1.18 19.62 -33.34
N LYS A 125 2.47 19.84 -33.10
CA LYS A 125 3.06 21.00 -32.49
C LYS A 125 2.70 22.25 -33.26
N LYS A 126 2.26 23.30 -32.59
CA LYS A 126 2.47 24.66 -33.09
C LYS A 126 2.79 25.60 -31.94
N ALA A 127 4.05 25.90 -31.89
CA ALA A 127 4.59 27.05 -31.20
C ALA A 127 4.26 28.33 -32.02
N LYS A 128 3.88 29.38 -31.34
CA LYS A 128 4.11 30.71 -31.84
C LYS A 128 4.34 31.70 -30.70
N SER A 129 5.56 32.12 -30.63
CA SER A 129 6.09 33.32 -30.00
C SER A 129 5.47 34.58 -30.61
N LYS A 130 5.25 35.57 -29.82
CA LYS A 130 5.66 36.95 -30.02
C LYS A 130 4.86 37.89 -29.13
N ALA A 131 5.49 38.61 -28.51
CA ALA A 131 5.82 39.98 -28.20
C ALA A 131 5.35 40.42 -26.87
#